data_540013fbfddc4815e0482fab61887083
#
_entry.id   540013fbfddc4815e0482fab61887083
#
_cell.length_a   1.000
_cell.length_b   1.000
_cell.length_c   1.000
_cell.angle_alpha   90.00
_cell.angle_beta   90.00
_cell.angle_gamma   90.00
#
_symmetry.space_group_name_H-M   'P 1'
#
loop_
_entity.id
_entity.type
_entity.pdbx_description
1 polymer ?
#
loop_
_entity_poly.entity_id
_entity_poly.type
_entity_poly.pdbx_seq_one_letter_code
_entity_poly.pdbx_strand_id
1 'polypeptide(L)'
;MAKFQIQRSSSTVNWTGKKVLGLHTGTINVAGGYIDISEEGINKGEVIIDMTSIVITDIDDPKTNGDFLAHLQNDDFFSVDKFKTAKLFINETVKKGNNTLLLKGDLTIKDITNPVSFTATVEVFTDFLHSMGEIVIDRTLYNIRYGSGKFLQNLGDGLIYDDFVLQFKLIGQKSN
;
A
#
# COMPACT_ATOMS: atom_id res chain seq x y z
N MET A 1 -12.59 -4.20 -23.80
CA MET A 1 -12.31 -4.10 -22.36
C MET A 1 -11.99 -5.48 -21.82
N ALA A 2 -10.99 -5.60 -20.95
CA ALA A 2 -10.65 -6.87 -20.31
C ALA A 2 -10.56 -6.66 -18.79
N LYS A 3 -11.07 -7.61 -18.02
CA LYS A 3 -11.02 -7.59 -16.56
C LYS A 3 -10.02 -8.62 -16.06
N PHE A 4 -9.15 -8.20 -15.15
CA PHE A 4 -8.15 -9.06 -14.52
C PHE A 4 -8.41 -9.12 -13.03
N GLN A 5 -8.49 -10.34 -12.48
CA GLN A 5 -8.59 -10.56 -11.03
C GLN A 5 -7.18 -10.64 -10.43
N ILE A 6 -6.95 -9.87 -9.38
CA ILE A 6 -5.63 -9.86 -8.71
C ILE A 6 -5.40 -11.19 -8.02
N GLN A 7 -4.25 -11.79 -8.30
CA GLN A 7 -3.81 -13.07 -7.75
C GLN A 7 -3.07 -12.83 -6.43
N ARG A 8 -3.69 -13.22 -5.33
CA ARG A 8 -3.17 -13.01 -3.97
C ARG A 8 -1.81 -13.67 -3.75
N SER A 9 -1.66 -14.92 -4.17
CA SER A 9 -0.44 -15.71 -3.97
C SER A 9 0.76 -15.28 -4.82
N SER A 10 0.50 -14.55 -5.91
CA SER A 10 1.53 -14.11 -6.87
C SER A 10 1.81 -12.60 -6.80
N SER A 11 1.05 -11.89 -5.98
CA SER A 11 1.21 -10.44 -5.76
C SER A 11 1.95 -10.19 -4.46
N THR A 12 2.82 -9.18 -4.45
CA THR A 12 3.60 -8.79 -3.28
C THR A 12 3.50 -7.31 -3.01
N VAL A 13 3.44 -6.94 -1.74
CA VAL A 13 3.53 -5.55 -1.29
C VAL A 13 4.52 -5.49 -0.14
N ASN A 14 5.56 -4.67 -0.31
CA ASN A 14 6.56 -4.38 0.72
C ASN A 14 6.33 -2.97 1.24
N TRP A 15 6.42 -2.79 2.55
CA TRP A 15 6.34 -1.48 3.18
C TRP A 15 7.67 -1.08 3.80
N THR A 16 7.96 0.22 3.82
CA THR A 16 9.11 0.81 4.50
C THR A 16 8.66 2.05 5.27
N GLY A 17 8.89 2.05 6.56
CA GLY A 17 8.71 3.20 7.44
C GLY A 17 10.04 3.71 7.95
N LYS A 18 10.21 5.02 8.09
CA LYS A 18 11.47 5.65 8.53
C LYS A 18 11.30 6.42 9.82
N LYS A 19 12.33 6.40 10.62
CA LYS A 19 12.51 7.23 11.82
C LYS A 19 13.91 7.85 11.82
N VAL A 20 14.19 8.75 12.78
CA VAL A 20 15.48 9.47 12.83
C VAL A 20 16.68 8.52 12.85
N LEU A 21 16.61 7.42 13.59
CA LEU A 21 17.72 6.47 13.78
C LEU A 21 17.66 5.26 12.85
N GLY A 22 16.88 5.30 11.79
CA GLY A 22 16.84 4.18 10.85
C GLY A 22 15.49 3.96 10.18
N LEU A 23 15.30 2.76 9.66
CA LEU A 23 14.08 2.34 8.98
C LEU A 23 13.67 0.95 9.44
N HIS A 24 12.40 0.64 9.24
CA HIS A 24 11.86 -0.71 9.33
C HIS A 24 11.14 -1.06 8.04
N THR A 25 11.18 -2.32 7.69
CA THR A 25 10.56 -2.84 6.48
C THR A 25 9.85 -4.17 6.76
N GLY A 26 8.91 -4.47 5.90
CA GLY A 26 8.17 -5.71 5.99
C GLY A 26 7.26 -5.93 4.79
N THR A 27 6.33 -6.84 4.95
CA THR A 27 5.37 -7.22 3.92
C THR A 27 3.94 -7.09 4.42
N ILE A 28 3.02 -6.97 3.47
CA ILE A 28 1.58 -7.02 3.71
C ILE A 28 0.92 -7.71 2.51
N ASN A 29 -0.13 -8.50 2.75
CA ASN A 29 -0.76 -9.28 1.69
C ASN A 29 -1.91 -8.53 1.02
N VAL A 30 -2.04 -8.75 -0.28
CA VAL A 30 -3.26 -8.42 -1.03
C VAL A 30 -4.36 -9.41 -0.66
N ALA A 31 -5.52 -8.90 -0.26
CA ALA A 31 -6.70 -9.73 0.00
C ALA A 31 -7.48 -10.05 -1.28
N GLY A 32 -7.36 -9.22 -2.30
CA GLY A 32 -8.02 -9.39 -3.58
C GLY A 32 -8.12 -8.08 -4.35
N GLY A 33 -8.94 -8.08 -5.39
CA GLY A 33 -9.20 -6.91 -6.20
C GLY A 33 -9.28 -7.25 -7.69
N TYR A 34 -9.45 -6.22 -8.49
CA TYR A 34 -9.52 -6.35 -9.95
C TYR A 34 -8.91 -5.12 -10.63
N ILE A 35 -8.58 -5.28 -11.90
CA ILE A 35 -8.15 -4.20 -12.80
C ILE A 35 -8.91 -4.37 -14.11
N ASP A 36 -9.65 -3.34 -14.51
CA ASP A 36 -10.31 -3.26 -15.80
C ASP A 36 -9.42 -2.47 -16.77
N ILE A 37 -9.10 -3.08 -17.91
CA ILE A 37 -8.23 -2.51 -18.94
C ILE A 37 -9.06 -2.13 -20.16
N SER A 38 -8.80 -0.94 -20.70
CA SER A 38 -9.24 -0.47 -22.01
C SER A 38 -8.04 -0.27 -22.95
N GLU A 39 -8.29 0.16 -24.17
CA GLU A 39 -7.22 0.52 -25.13
C GLU A 39 -6.38 1.71 -24.63
N GLU A 40 -6.92 2.53 -23.76
CA GLU A 40 -6.26 3.71 -23.20
C GLU A 40 -5.42 3.41 -21.94
N GLY A 41 -5.56 2.21 -21.38
CA GLY A 41 -4.86 1.76 -20.15
C GLY A 41 -5.83 1.22 -19.10
N ILE A 42 -5.50 1.41 -17.81
CA ILE A 42 -6.41 1.04 -16.72
C ILE A 42 -7.61 1.99 -16.74
N ASN A 43 -8.79 1.47 -16.95
CA ASN A 43 -10.03 2.22 -16.89
C ASN A 43 -10.46 2.45 -15.43
N LYS A 44 -10.42 1.39 -14.64
CA LYS A 44 -10.61 1.42 -13.17
C LYS A 44 -9.99 0.19 -12.54
N GLY A 45 -9.76 0.26 -11.25
CA GLY A 45 -9.26 -0.88 -10.49
C GLY A 45 -9.55 -0.74 -9.01
N GLU A 46 -9.59 -1.88 -8.33
CA GLU A 46 -9.67 -1.94 -6.88
C GLU A 46 -8.65 -2.93 -6.37
N VAL A 47 -7.87 -2.53 -5.36
CA VAL A 47 -6.95 -3.39 -4.64
C VAL A 47 -7.34 -3.38 -3.17
N ILE A 48 -7.53 -4.55 -2.59
CA ILE A 48 -7.87 -4.73 -1.19
C ILE A 48 -6.67 -5.34 -0.48
N ILE A 49 -6.25 -4.71 0.61
CA ILE A 49 -5.13 -5.13 1.45
C ILE A 49 -5.66 -5.76 2.73
N ASP A 50 -5.07 -6.88 3.13
CA ASP A 50 -5.33 -7.53 4.41
C ASP A 50 -4.44 -6.91 5.50
N MET A 51 -5.00 -6.03 6.30
CA MET A 51 -4.27 -5.35 7.38
C MET A 51 -3.85 -6.29 8.52
N THR A 52 -4.45 -7.48 8.61
CA THR A 52 -4.06 -8.50 9.60
C THR A 52 -2.79 -9.26 9.22
N SER A 53 -2.33 -9.09 7.98
CA SER A 53 -1.17 -9.81 7.41
C SER A 53 0.16 -9.06 7.51
N ILE A 54 0.24 -7.97 8.26
CA ILE A 54 1.48 -7.20 8.42
C ILE A 54 2.57 -8.09 9.01
N VAL A 55 3.73 -8.11 8.37
CA VAL A 55 4.94 -8.80 8.83
C VAL A 55 6.09 -7.81 8.85
N ILE A 56 6.93 -7.88 9.87
CA ILE A 56 8.18 -7.13 10.01
C ILE A 56 9.33 -8.07 9.67
N THR A 57 10.17 -7.70 8.70
CA THR A 57 11.19 -8.58 8.13
C THR A 57 12.62 -8.22 8.50
N ASP A 58 12.83 -7.08 9.13
CA ASP A 58 14.16 -6.56 9.49
C ASP A 58 14.50 -6.62 10.98
N ILE A 59 13.68 -7.28 11.78
CA ILE A 59 13.90 -7.49 13.22
C ILE A 59 13.91 -8.99 13.52
N ASP A 60 15.09 -9.52 13.83
CA ASP A 60 15.27 -10.97 14.05
C ASP A 60 14.85 -11.41 15.45
N ASP A 61 14.97 -10.54 16.47
CA ASP A 61 14.56 -10.89 17.83
C ASP A 61 13.03 -11.04 17.92
N PRO A 62 12.50 -12.23 18.24
CA PRO A 62 11.06 -12.50 18.22
C PRO A 62 10.26 -11.61 19.18
N LYS A 63 10.83 -11.25 20.33
CA LYS A 63 10.15 -10.40 21.31
C LYS A 63 10.03 -8.96 20.77
N THR A 64 11.12 -8.38 20.31
CA THR A 64 11.16 -7.03 19.75
C THR A 64 10.25 -6.93 18.51
N ASN A 65 10.30 -7.94 17.64
CA ASN A 65 9.43 -8.03 16.47
C ASN A 65 7.95 -8.05 16.87
N GLY A 66 7.59 -8.92 17.83
CA GLY A 66 6.22 -9.04 18.32
C GLY A 66 5.72 -7.77 19.01
N ASP A 67 6.53 -7.11 19.82
CA ASP A 67 6.19 -5.85 20.48
C ASP A 67 5.95 -4.73 19.43
N PHE A 68 6.78 -4.65 18.41
CA PHE A 68 6.61 -3.67 17.34
C PHE A 68 5.40 -3.99 16.45
N LEU A 69 5.17 -5.25 16.12
CA LEU A 69 3.98 -5.65 15.37
C LEU A 69 2.70 -5.29 16.14
N ALA A 70 2.64 -5.58 17.44
CA ALA A 70 1.52 -5.21 18.28
C ALA A 70 1.29 -3.69 18.29
N HIS A 71 2.35 -2.89 18.27
CA HIS A 71 2.26 -1.44 18.19
C HIS A 71 1.71 -0.96 16.84
N LEU A 72 2.16 -1.53 15.72
CA LEU A 72 1.59 -1.23 14.40
C LEU A 72 0.11 -1.57 14.30
N GLN A 73 -0.33 -2.61 15.00
CA GLN A 73 -1.71 -3.09 14.96
C GLN A 73 -2.67 -2.33 15.89
N ASN A 74 -2.14 -1.62 16.89
CA ASN A 74 -2.96 -0.92 17.88
C ASN A 74 -3.49 0.43 17.39
N ASP A 75 -4.21 1.16 18.29
CA ASP A 75 -4.88 2.42 17.96
C ASP A 75 -3.90 3.58 17.67
N ASP A 76 -2.64 3.50 18.08
CA ASP A 76 -1.61 4.49 17.73
C ASP A 76 -1.26 4.47 16.25
N PHE A 77 -1.48 3.34 15.57
CA PHE A 77 -1.19 3.15 14.16
C PHE A 77 -2.44 2.73 13.37
N PHE A 78 -2.56 1.47 13.01
CA PHE A 78 -3.55 1.03 12.03
C PHE A 78 -4.87 0.55 12.62
N SER A 79 -4.97 0.37 13.94
CA SER A 79 -6.20 -0.12 14.62
C SER A 79 -6.76 -1.37 13.91
N VAL A 80 -5.94 -2.38 13.70
CA VAL A 80 -6.24 -3.53 12.83
C VAL A 80 -7.45 -4.33 13.30
N ASP A 81 -7.70 -4.38 14.61
CA ASP A 81 -8.89 -5.02 15.17
C ASP A 81 -10.21 -4.40 14.68
N LYS A 82 -10.19 -3.07 14.44
CA LYS A 82 -11.33 -2.29 13.95
C LYS A 82 -11.37 -2.22 12.43
N PHE A 83 -10.20 -2.09 11.80
CA PHE A 83 -10.03 -1.86 10.36
C PHE A 83 -9.17 -2.96 9.75
N LYS A 84 -9.79 -4.07 9.37
CA LYS A 84 -9.10 -5.28 8.89
C LYS A 84 -8.62 -5.18 7.45
N THR A 85 -9.11 -4.20 6.70
CA THR A 85 -8.74 -3.98 5.29
C THR A 85 -8.43 -2.51 5.03
N ALA A 86 -7.51 -2.27 4.09
CA ALA A 86 -7.35 -1.01 3.40
C ALA A 86 -7.69 -1.19 1.92
N LYS A 87 -8.10 -0.13 1.23
CA LYS A 87 -8.56 -0.21 -0.17
C LYS A 87 -7.97 0.92 -1.00
N LEU A 88 -7.49 0.57 -2.17
CA LEU A 88 -7.13 1.51 -3.21
C LEU A 88 -8.10 1.36 -4.37
N PHE A 89 -8.76 2.45 -4.75
CA PHE A 89 -9.58 2.50 -5.94
C PHE A 89 -8.95 3.42 -6.98
N ILE A 90 -8.66 2.90 -8.17
CA ILE A 90 -8.11 3.65 -9.30
C ILE A 90 -9.27 4.13 -10.18
N ASN A 91 -9.32 5.43 -10.44
CA ASN A 91 -10.39 6.07 -11.20
C ASN A 91 -9.91 6.95 -12.37
N GLU A 92 -8.60 7.23 -12.44
CA GLU A 92 -8.01 7.99 -13.54
C GLU A 92 -6.63 7.45 -13.90
N THR A 93 -6.35 7.40 -15.19
CA THR A 93 -5.06 6.94 -15.73
C THR A 93 -4.57 7.90 -16.79
N VAL A 94 -3.28 8.26 -16.72
CA VAL A 94 -2.62 9.09 -17.74
C VAL A 94 -1.38 8.33 -18.24
N LYS A 95 -1.31 8.08 -19.54
CA LYS A 95 -0.12 7.47 -20.17
C LYS A 95 1.08 8.42 -20.08
N LYS A 96 2.21 7.91 -19.60
CA LYS A 96 3.49 8.62 -19.52
C LYS A 96 4.56 8.05 -20.44
N GLY A 97 4.36 6.83 -20.92
CA GLY A 97 5.25 6.08 -21.81
C GLY A 97 4.57 4.82 -22.31
N ASN A 98 5.32 3.93 -22.93
CA ASN A 98 4.74 2.71 -23.51
C ASN A 98 4.02 1.85 -22.46
N ASN A 99 4.69 1.55 -21.35
CA ASN A 99 4.13 0.74 -20.27
C ASN A 99 4.02 1.51 -18.95
N THR A 100 4.28 2.82 -18.97
CA THR A 100 4.28 3.65 -17.76
C THR A 100 3.02 4.49 -17.69
N LEU A 101 2.29 4.34 -16.59
CA LEU A 101 1.04 5.02 -16.32
C LEU A 101 1.16 5.85 -15.05
N LEU A 102 0.66 7.09 -15.07
CA LEU A 102 0.31 7.81 -13.86
C LEU A 102 -1.10 7.41 -13.48
N LEU A 103 -1.23 6.81 -12.32
CA LEU A 103 -2.49 6.35 -11.75
C LEU A 103 -2.94 7.33 -10.67
N LYS A 104 -4.21 7.68 -10.69
CA LYS A 104 -4.85 8.48 -9.65
C LYS A 104 -6.04 7.73 -9.10
N GLY A 105 -6.31 7.91 -7.82
CA GLY A 105 -7.40 7.22 -7.17
C GLY A 105 -7.58 7.64 -5.74
N ASP A 106 -8.34 6.85 -5.03
CA ASP A 106 -8.69 7.06 -3.64
C ASP A 106 -8.17 5.91 -2.77
N LEU A 107 -7.36 6.25 -1.78
CA LEU A 107 -6.85 5.30 -0.79
C LEU A 107 -7.60 5.46 0.53
N THR A 108 -8.18 4.37 1.00
CA THR A 108 -8.89 4.31 2.28
C THR A 108 -8.10 3.49 3.29
N ILE A 109 -7.70 4.11 4.38
CA ILE A 109 -7.05 3.48 5.55
C ILE A 109 -7.79 3.96 6.80
N LYS A 110 -8.13 3.06 7.72
CA LYS A 110 -8.89 3.38 8.94
C LYS A 110 -10.21 4.12 8.65
N ASP A 111 -10.91 3.70 7.60
CA ASP A 111 -12.14 4.34 7.09
C ASP A 111 -11.98 5.82 6.68
N ILE A 112 -10.76 6.31 6.54
CA ILE A 112 -10.45 7.65 6.05
C ILE A 112 -9.96 7.54 4.61
N THR A 113 -10.59 8.27 3.70
CA THR A 113 -10.28 8.25 2.27
C THR A 113 -9.58 9.54 1.86
N ASN A 114 -8.44 9.41 1.19
CA ASN A 114 -7.69 10.52 0.62
C ASN A 114 -7.28 10.21 -0.83
N PRO A 115 -7.18 11.22 -1.68
CA PRO A 115 -6.67 11.04 -3.03
C PRO A 115 -5.19 10.66 -3.01
N VAL A 116 -4.82 9.75 -3.91
CA VAL A 116 -3.42 9.36 -4.14
C VAL A 116 -3.09 9.41 -5.63
N SER A 117 -1.82 9.64 -5.92
CA SER A 117 -1.31 9.64 -7.29
C SER A 117 0.09 9.04 -7.29
N PHE A 118 0.33 8.08 -8.18
CA PHE A 118 1.61 7.38 -8.29
C PHE A 118 1.82 6.85 -9.70
N THR A 119 3.07 6.55 -10.01
CA THR A 119 3.44 5.97 -11.30
C THR A 119 3.63 4.47 -11.16
N ALA A 120 3.10 3.71 -12.12
CA ALA A 120 3.28 2.28 -12.23
C ALA A 120 3.67 1.87 -13.65
N THR A 121 4.46 0.81 -13.75
CA THR A 121 4.61 0.06 -15.00
C THR A 121 3.49 -0.96 -15.07
N VAL A 122 2.82 -1.06 -16.21
CA VAL A 122 1.72 -1.99 -16.46
C VAL A 122 1.95 -2.70 -17.77
N GLU A 123 2.08 -4.00 -17.73
CA GLU A 123 2.25 -4.87 -18.88
C GLU A 123 1.06 -5.81 -18.98
N VAL A 124 0.39 -5.78 -20.13
CA VAL A 124 -0.81 -6.57 -20.37
C VAL A 124 -0.48 -7.65 -21.40
N PHE A 125 -0.69 -8.89 -21.01
CA PHE A 125 -0.55 -10.08 -21.84
C PHE A 125 -1.91 -10.67 -22.17
N THR A 126 -1.96 -11.72 -22.97
CA THR A 126 -3.24 -12.33 -23.37
C THR A 126 -4.11 -12.74 -22.18
N ASP A 127 -3.49 -13.42 -21.19
CA ASP A 127 -4.21 -14.05 -20.07
C ASP A 127 -3.85 -13.47 -18.71
N PHE A 128 -2.83 -12.63 -18.62
CA PHE A 128 -2.42 -12.02 -17.37
C PHE A 128 -1.94 -10.59 -17.55
N LEU A 129 -1.90 -9.88 -16.44
CA LEU A 129 -1.39 -8.52 -16.30
C LEU A 129 -0.31 -8.50 -15.22
N HIS A 130 0.72 -7.73 -15.46
CA HIS A 130 1.77 -7.45 -14.50
C HIS A 130 1.85 -5.95 -14.23
N SER A 131 1.80 -5.55 -12.98
CA SER A 131 1.95 -4.14 -12.59
C SER A 131 2.94 -4.01 -11.44
N MET A 132 3.83 -3.04 -11.55
CA MET A 132 4.83 -2.71 -10.52
C MET A 132 4.89 -1.21 -10.30
N GLY A 133 5.14 -0.82 -9.06
CA GLY A 133 5.32 0.59 -8.74
C GLY A 133 5.61 0.82 -7.28
N GLU A 134 5.66 2.11 -6.96
CA GLU A 134 5.88 2.61 -5.62
C GLU A 134 4.84 3.68 -5.28
N ILE A 135 4.31 3.63 -4.07
CA ILE A 135 3.38 4.63 -3.54
C ILE A 135 3.99 5.22 -2.27
N VAL A 136 4.09 6.54 -2.22
CA VAL A 136 4.46 7.28 -1.00
C VAL A 136 3.18 7.77 -0.34
N ILE A 137 3.00 7.46 0.94
CA ILE A 137 1.77 7.73 1.69
C ILE A 137 2.12 8.55 2.93
N ASP A 138 1.46 9.70 3.11
CA ASP A 138 1.48 10.45 4.37
C ASP A 138 0.46 9.82 5.34
N ARG A 139 0.97 9.12 6.35
CA ARG A 139 0.17 8.43 7.36
C ARG A 139 -0.69 9.37 8.21
N THR A 140 -0.29 10.62 8.33
CA THR A 140 -1.02 11.60 9.15
C THR A 140 -2.38 11.96 8.57
N LEU A 141 -2.55 11.79 7.25
CA LEU A 141 -3.84 11.96 6.56
C LEU A 141 -4.87 10.88 6.94
N TYR A 142 -4.42 9.80 7.57
CA TYR A 142 -5.25 8.66 8.00
C TYR A 142 -5.34 8.55 9.52
N ASN A 143 -5.17 9.68 10.22
CA ASN A 143 -5.21 9.74 11.67
C ASN A 143 -4.18 8.83 12.36
N ILE A 144 -3.00 8.70 11.78
CA ILE A 144 -1.85 7.98 12.35
C ILE A 144 -0.79 9.04 12.71
N ARG A 145 -0.81 9.51 13.96
CA ARG A 145 -0.05 10.68 14.43
C ARG A 145 1.08 10.35 15.39
N TYR A 146 1.15 9.11 15.86
CA TYR A 146 2.17 8.68 16.80
C TYR A 146 3.58 9.02 16.29
N GLY A 147 4.38 9.68 17.12
CA GLY A 147 5.74 10.07 16.75
C GLY A 147 5.86 11.10 15.62
N SER A 148 4.76 11.75 15.20
CA SER A 148 4.78 12.76 14.13
C SER A 148 5.17 14.13 14.65
N GLY A 149 6.19 14.74 14.04
CA GLY A 149 6.62 16.11 14.35
C GLY A 149 5.60 17.21 13.99
N LYS A 150 4.57 16.90 13.21
CA LYS A 150 3.46 17.83 12.92
C LYS A 150 2.54 18.03 14.12
N PHE A 151 2.41 17.01 14.99
CA PHE A 151 1.43 16.98 16.07
C PHE A 151 2.04 16.95 17.47
N LEU A 152 3.28 16.48 17.59
CA LEU A 152 4.00 16.31 18.84
C LEU A 152 5.31 17.10 18.82
N GLN A 153 5.69 17.63 19.99
CA GLN A 153 6.93 18.39 20.17
C GLN A 153 7.96 17.59 20.97
N ASN A 154 9.23 17.98 20.87
CA ASN A 154 10.35 17.42 21.64
C ASN A 154 10.52 15.92 21.50
N LEU A 155 10.25 15.37 20.29
CA LEU A 155 10.33 13.93 20.04
C LEU A 155 11.78 13.40 20.00
N GLY A 156 12.76 14.24 19.60
CA GLY A 156 14.14 13.80 19.42
C GLY A 156 14.23 12.53 18.56
N ASP A 157 14.88 11.50 19.08
CA ASP A 157 15.01 10.18 18.40
C ASP A 157 13.69 9.40 18.31
N GLY A 158 12.66 9.81 19.01
CA GLY A 158 11.31 9.24 18.92
C GLY A 158 10.50 9.72 17.72
N LEU A 159 11.04 10.67 16.93
CA LEU A 159 10.36 11.15 15.72
C LEU A 159 10.32 10.06 14.66
N ILE A 160 9.10 9.79 14.16
CA ILE A 160 8.82 8.89 13.05
C ILE A 160 8.40 9.76 11.86
N TYR A 161 8.98 9.52 10.68
CA TYR A 161 8.62 10.27 9.48
C TYR A 161 7.15 10.05 9.13
N ASP A 162 6.52 11.08 8.60
CA ASP A 162 5.10 11.03 8.26
C ASP A 162 4.84 10.17 7.04
N ASP A 163 5.79 10.14 6.11
CA ASP A 163 5.69 9.32 4.91
C ASP A 163 6.16 7.88 5.17
N PHE A 164 5.43 6.94 4.63
CA PHE A 164 5.89 5.57 4.42
C PHE A 164 5.72 5.17 2.96
N VAL A 165 6.47 4.17 2.53
CA VAL A 165 6.57 3.75 1.13
C VAL A 165 6.04 2.34 0.97
N LEU A 166 5.21 2.13 -0.04
CA LEU A 166 4.79 0.81 -0.50
C LEU A 166 5.43 0.53 -1.85
N GLN A 167 6.12 -0.60 -1.96
CA GLN A 167 6.59 -1.16 -3.23
C GLN A 167 5.73 -2.38 -3.56
N PHE A 168 5.08 -2.37 -4.71
CA PHE A 168 4.16 -3.43 -5.09
C PHE A 168 4.54 -4.10 -6.41
N LYS A 169 4.20 -5.37 -6.48
CA LYS A 169 4.14 -6.17 -7.68
C LYS A 169 2.81 -6.91 -7.69
N LEU A 170 1.93 -6.55 -8.61
CA LEU A 170 0.62 -7.16 -8.76
C LEU A 170 0.56 -8.02 -10.01
N ILE A 171 0.01 -9.20 -9.86
CA ILE A 171 -0.31 -10.10 -10.98
C ILE A 171 -1.84 -10.21 -11.06
N GLY A 172 -2.38 -9.90 -12.22
CA GLY A 172 -3.79 -10.09 -12.54
C GLY A 172 -3.98 -11.24 -13.51
N GLN A 173 -4.95 -12.13 -13.26
CA GLN A 173 -5.38 -13.16 -14.20
C GLN A 173 -6.66 -12.70 -14.90
N LYS A 174 -6.71 -12.83 -16.21
CA LYS A 174 -7.89 -12.45 -17.00
C LYS A 174 -9.11 -13.25 -16.55
N SER A 175 -10.20 -12.54 -16.31
CA SER A 175 -11.50 -13.17 -16.07
C SER A 175 -12.08 -13.68 -17.38
N ASN A 176 -12.67 -14.86 -17.34
CA ASN A 176 -13.42 -15.42 -18.46
C ASN A 176 -14.71 -14.63 -18.70
#